data_d721ba14074a9c0e8027b324d387d158
#
_entry.id   d721ba14074a9c0e8027b324d387d158
#
_cell.length_a   1.000
_cell.length_b   1.000
_cell.length_c   1.000
_cell.angle_alpha   90.00
_cell.angle_beta   90.00
_cell.angle_gamma   90.00
#
_symmetry.space_group_name_H-M   'P 1'
#
loop_
_entity.id
_entity.type
_entity.pdbx_description
1 polymer ?
#
loop_
_entity_poly.entity_id
_entity_poly.type
_entity_poly.pdbx_seq_one_letter_code
_entity_poly.pdbx_strand_id
1 'polypeptide(L)'
;MYDVVIIGCGVVGASAAYELARYKLRVAVLEAAADIAAGTTKANSAIIHAGYDPEPGTLMARLNVEGNRLTGEICERLQVPFKRVGSLVAAFSPEQLPTLQALYDRGCKNGVPGLRLLSGEEARAMEPGLSEEVCGALFAPSAGIIDPWGFAIAMAETAVRGGVELRRDCPVTGIEDTGAGFVLHTPTGDVTARFVLNAAGVDADRVHEMLEPNDWHTLPSRGEYYLLDKSEHDRVSRVIFQCPGPEGKGVLVAPTIHGNLICGPNAEAVEDRLDLGNTAAGMAEVRAKASRSVPGIQWRQNIRNFAGLRANTTRSDFIIEESKAHPGFIDLAGIKSPGLSSAPAIAKLAAEMLAAGGLALEPDPDFVDRREHIVFKNLSAEEKNELIRKDPRYGRVVCRCETITEGEIVAALHSPIPPRSINGVKRRCNAGMGRCQGGFCGPRVQEIIARELGIDQAEVLLEQAGSTILTGRTKTGGNANV
;
A
#
# COMPACT_ATOMS: atom_id res chain seq x y z
N MET A 1 1.55 -1.72 30.47
CA MET A 1 1.49 -0.43 29.78
C MET A 1 2.56 -0.42 28.71
N TYR A 2 2.21 -0.03 27.48
CA TYR A 2 3.15 0.16 26.37
C TYR A 2 3.77 1.56 26.44
N ASP A 3 4.95 1.73 25.83
CA ASP A 3 5.51 3.06 25.60
C ASP A 3 4.74 3.77 24.47
N VAL A 4 4.45 3.04 23.39
CA VAL A 4 3.69 3.57 22.24
C VAL A 4 2.66 2.55 21.77
N VAL A 5 1.44 3.01 21.51
CA VAL A 5 0.42 2.26 20.76
C VAL A 5 0.17 2.95 19.42
N ILE A 6 0.20 2.17 18.34
CA ILE A 6 -0.11 2.63 16.98
C ILE A 6 -1.49 2.09 16.60
N ILE A 7 -2.40 2.95 16.18
CA ILE A 7 -3.74 2.59 15.72
C ILE A 7 -3.73 2.49 14.19
N GLY A 8 -3.94 1.27 13.67
CA GLY A 8 -3.90 0.96 12.25
C GLY A 8 -2.53 0.46 11.75
N CYS A 9 -2.57 -0.57 10.89
CA CYS A 9 -1.39 -1.19 10.28
C CYS A 9 -1.44 -1.11 8.73
N GLY A 10 -1.84 0.06 8.21
CA GLY A 10 -1.58 0.46 6.84
C GLY A 10 -0.09 0.80 6.65
N VAL A 11 0.32 1.29 5.47
CA VAL A 11 1.72 1.62 5.20
C VAL A 11 2.30 2.64 6.19
N VAL A 12 1.51 3.58 6.70
CA VAL A 12 1.96 4.59 7.67
C VAL A 12 2.23 3.94 9.03
N GLY A 13 1.25 3.21 9.58
CA GLY A 13 1.43 2.51 10.87
C GLY A 13 2.49 1.42 10.82
N ALA A 14 2.59 0.68 9.70
CA ALA A 14 3.65 -0.30 9.48
C ALA A 14 5.05 0.35 9.44
N SER A 15 5.17 1.53 8.79
CA SER A 15 6.42 2.31 8.77
C SER A 15 6.78 2.83 10.17
N ALA A 16 5.79 3.33 10.93
CA ALA A 16 6.00 3.80 12.30
C ALA A 16 6.44 2.65 13.22
N ALA A 17 5.79 1.49 13.13
CA ALA A 17 6.17 0.29 13.87
C ALA A 17 7.60 -0.16 13.54
N TYR A 18 7.97 -0.16 12.26
CA TYR A 18 9.32 -0.52 11.80
C TYR A 18 10.38 0.47 12.29
N GLU A 19 10.09 1.77 12.29
CA GLU A 19 11.03 2.78 12.82
C GLU A 19 11.20 2.63 14.33
N LEU A 20 10.10 2.46 15.08
CA LEU A 20 10.15 2.34 16.54
C LEU A 20 10.75 1.02 17.01
N ALA A 21 10.67 -0.06 16.22
CA ALA A 21 11.31 -1.34 16.54
C ALA A 21 12.84 -1.29 16.61
N ARG A 22 13.46 -0.20 16.15
CA ARG A 22 14.91 0.04 16.25
C ARG A 22 15.36 0.42 17.66
N TYR A 23 14.40 0.67 18.55
CA TYR A 23 14.66 1.18 19.89
C TYR A 23 14.11 0.21 20.95
N LYS A 24 14.69 0.22 22.13
CA LYS A 24 14.25 -0.57 23.27
C LYS A 24 12.93 -0.05 23.85
N LEU A 25 11.86 -0.26 23.12
CA LEU A 25 10.51 0.22 23.42
C LEU A 25 9.52 -0.94 23.47
N ARG A 26 8.51 -0.81 24.31
CA ARG A 26 7.32 -1.67 24.28
C ARG A 26 6.29 -1.03 23.36
N VAL A 27 6.19 -1.51 22.13
CA VAL A 27 5.28 -0.97 21.10
C VAL A 27 4.20 -2.00 20.79
N ALA A 28 2.95 -1.54 20.68
CA ALA A 28 1.85 -2.34 20.14
C ALA A 28 1.23 -1.66 18.93
N VAL A 29 0.76 -2.47 17.99
CA VAL A 29 -0.06 -2.03 16.83
C VAL A 29 -1.42 -2.68 16.95
N LEU A 30 -2.49 -1.87 16.92
CA LEU A 30 -3.88 -2.32 16.94
C LEU A 30 -4.47 -2.14 15.54
N GLU A 31 -4.76 -3.27 14.87
CA GLU A 31 -5.34 -3.28 13.53
C GLU A 31 -6.79 -3.80 13.60
N ALA A 32 -7.71 -3.00 13.07
CA ALA A 32 -9.13 -3.34 13.09
C ALA A 32 -9.48 -4.53 12.17
N ALA A 33 -8.73 -4.69 11.07
CA ALA A 33 -8.96 -5.75 10.10
C ALA A 33 -8.29 -7.08 10.50
N ALA A 34 -8.74 -8.17 9.88
CA ALA A 34 -8.17 -9.51 10.04
C ALA A 34 -6.75 -9.66 9.49
N ASP A 35 -6.30 -8.72 8.64
CA ASP A 35 -4.94 -8.67 8.11
C ASP A 35 -4.48 -7.22 7.95
N ILE A 36 -3.16 -7.01 7.93
CA ILE A 36 -2.53 -5.70 7.75
C ILE A 36 -2.61 -5.23 6.30
N ALA A 37 -2.34 -3.95 6.07
CA ALA A 37 -2.41 -3.30 4.76
C ALA A 37 -3.78 -3.44 4.07
N ALA A 38 -4.86 -3.63 4.82
CA ALA A 38 -6.19 -3.95 4.30
C ALA A 38 -6.99 -2.74 3.79
N GLY A 39 -6.59 -1.51 4.12
CA GLY A 39 -7.23 -0.26 3.69
C GLY A 39 -6.68 0.26 2.35
N THR A 40 -6.41 1.57 2.28
CA THR A 40 -5.86 2.27 1.10
C THR A 40 -4.55 1.63 0.59
N THR A 41 -3.75 1.03 1.46
CA THR A 41 -2.47 0.41 1.12
C THR A 41 -2.62 -0.73 0.11
N LYS A 42 -3.70 -1.50 0.13
CA LYS A 42 -3.93 -2.61 -0.82
C LYS A 42 -4.46 -2.16 -2.18
N ALA A 43 -4.96 -0.94 -2.30
CA ALA A 43 -5.68 -0.46 -3.48
C ALA A 43 -5.28 0.97 -3.84
N ASN A 44 -4.14 1.11 -4.52
CA ASN A 44 -3.56 2.36 -4.98
C ASN A 44 -2.76 2.13 -6.28
N SER A 45 -2.13 3.19 -6.81
CA SER A 45 -1.37 3.12 -8.06
C SER A 45 0.02 2.47 -7.93
N ALA A 46 0.47 2.11 -6.74
CA ALA A 46 1.78 1.51 -6.46
C ALA A 46 2.99 2.38 -6.89
N ILE A 47 2.87 3.70 -6.82
CA ILE A 47 3.87 4.65 -7.31
C ILE A 47 4.61 5.32 -6.16
N ILE A 48 5.92 5.34 -6.26
CA ILE A 48 6.80 6.18 -5.44
C ILE A 48 7.02 7.48 -6.20
N HIS A 49 6.31 8.54 -5.78
CA HIS A 49 6.31 9.84 -6.41
C HIS A 49 7.64 10.56 -6.20
N ALA A 50 8.06 11.34 -7.22
CA ALA A 50 9.31 12.09 -7.17
C ALA A 50 9.28 13.28 -6.20
N GLY A 51 8.13 13.98 -6.05
CA GLY A 51 8.00 15.12 -5.15
C GLY A 51 7.79 16.49 -5.81
N TYR A 52 7.56 16.53 -7.13
CA TYR A 52 7.36 17.79 -7.86
C TYR A 52 5.96 18.41 -7.69
N ASP A 53 4.97 17.63 -7.28
CA ASP A 53 3.57 18.04 -7.27
C ASP A 53 3.14 18.81 -6.00
N PRO A 54 3.55 18.45 -4.77
CA PRO A 54 3.17 19.18 -3.58
C PRO A 54 3.73 20.60 -3.54
N GLU A 55 2.98 21.53 -2.94
CA GLU A 55 3.40 22.93 -2.77
C GLU A 55 4.66 23.03 -1.90
N PRO A 56 5.65 23.86 -2.29
CA PRO A 56 6.86 24.06 -1.50
C PRO A 56 6.55 24.56 -0.09
N GLY A 57 7.29 24.05 0.89
CA GLY A 57 7.14 24.43 2.30
C GLY A 57 6.09 23.61 3.06
N THR A 58 5.32 22.74 2.39
CA THR A 58 4.37 21.81 3.03
C THR A 58 5.07 20.59 3.59
N LEU A 59 4.44 19.94 4.58
CA LEU A 59 4.87 18.62 5.07
C LEU A 59 4.89 17.60 3.93
N MET A 60 3.86 17.64 3.10
CA MET A 60 3.71 16.75 1.94
C MET A 60 4.91 16.85 0.99
N ALA A 61 5.40 18.08 0.69
CA ALA A 61 6.56 18.29 -0.16
C ALA A 61 7.85 17.70 0.44
N ARG A 62 8.13 18.07 1.69
CA ARG A 62 9.32 17.62 2.42
C ARG A 62 9.36 16.11 2.58
N LEU A 63 8.27 15.55 3.11
CA LEU A 63 8.20 14.11 3.43
C LEU A 63 8.12 13.22 2.19
N ASN A 64 7.62 13.73 1.06
CA ASN A 64 7.65 12.97 -0.20
C ASN A 64 9.07 12.80 -0.73
N VAL A 65 9.86 13.87 -0.80
CA VAL A 65 11.23 13.81 -1.34
C VAL A 65 12.12 12.94 -0.44
N GLU A 66 12.03 13.13 0.88
CA GLU A 66 12.77 12.30 1.83
C GLU A 66 12.32 10.84 1.80
N GLY A 67 11.02 10.59 1.82
CA GLY A 67 10.46 9.24 1.79
C GLY A 67 10.77 8.50 0.49
N ASN A 68 10.80 9.19 -0.67
CA ASN A 68 11.24 8.61 -1.93
C ASN A 68 12.69 8.06 -1.83
N ARG A 69 13.59 8.82 -1.20
CA ARG A 69 14.97 8.38 -0.98
C ARG A 69 15.01 7.15 -0.07
N LEU A 70 14.35 7.22 1.09
CA LEU A 70 14.32 6.15 2.09
C LEU A 70 13.68 4.86 1.58
N THR A 71 12.66 4.97 0.74
CA THR A 71 11.96 3.79 0.18
C THR A 71 12.93 2.86 -0.56
N GLY A 72 13.85 3.39 -1.37
CA GLY A 72 14.82 2.57 -2.09
C GLY A 72 15.71 1.75 -1.15
N GLU A 73 16.22 2.40 -0.09
CA GLU A 73 17.07 1.77 0.91
C GLU A 73 16.36 0.67 1.72
N ILE A 74 15.09 0.94 2.10
CA ILE A 74 14.26 -0.02 2.85
C ILE A 74 13.92 -1.22 1.95
N CYS A 75 13.54 -0.97 0.70
CA CYS A 75 13.21 -2.05 -0.24
C CYS A 75 14.39 -3.00 -0.47
N GLU A 76 15.60 -2.47 -0.57
CA GLU A 76 16.81 -3.27 -0.70
C GLU A 76 17.04 -4.15 0.55
N ARG A 77 17.01 -3.55 1.76
CA ARG A 77 17.21 -4.28 3.01
C ARG A 77 16.13 -5.34 3.27
N LEU A 78 14.87 -5.02 2.97
CA LEU A 78 13.73 -5.90 3.25
C LEU A 78 13.31 -6.76 2.05
N GLN A 79 14.08 -6.75 0.96
CA GLN A 79 13.83 -7.51 -0.27
C GLN A 79 12.40 -7.29 -0.82
N VAL A 80 11.97 -6.02 -0.85
CA VAL A 80 10.69 -5.63 -1.45
C VAL A 80 10.89 -5.28 -2.92
N PRO A 81 10.09 -5.83 -3.85
CA PRO A 81 10.19 -5.47 -5.25
C PRO A 81 9.96 -3.96 -5.46
N PHE A 82 10.97 -3.27 -5.99
CA PHE A 82 10.97 -1.84 -6.27
C PHE A 82 11.82 -1.56 -7.51
N LYS A 83 11.36 -0.63 -8.36
CA LYS A 83 12.12 -0.20 -9.54
C LYS A 83 11.95 1.29 -9.80
N ARG A 84 13.06 2.01 -9.96
CA ARG A 84 13.03 3.39 -10.46
C ARG A 84 12.85 3.37 -11.97
N VAL A 85 11.67 3.71 -12.43
CA VAL A 85 11.29 3.73 -13.85
C VAL A 85 11.16 5.17 -14.40
N GLY A 86 11.12 6.15 -13.49
CA GLY A 86 10.81 7.54 -13.83
C GLY A 86 9.32 7.76 -14.13
N SER A 87 8.96 9.04 -14.22
CA SER A 87 7.60 9.45 -14.63
C SER A 87 7.64 10.58 -15.63
N LEU A 88 6.63 10.63 -16.48
CA LEU A 88 6.35 11.72 -17.41
C LEU A 88 4.99 12.34 -17.04
N VAL A 89 4.95 13.67 -16.92
CA VAL A 89 3.67 14.42 -16.89
C VAL A 89 3.48 14.97 -18.30
N ALA A 90 2.55 14.40 -19.06
CA ALA A 90 2.35 14.71 -20.46
C ALA A 90 1.35 15.86 -20.66
N ALA A 91 1.73 16.86 -21.47
CA ALA A 91 0.87 17.92 -21.96
C ALA A 91 0.35 17.57 -23.37
N PHE A 92 -0.94 17.80 -23.60
CA PHE A 92 -1.66 17.48 -24.84
C PHE A 92 -2.07 18.73 -25.62
N SER A 93 -1.71 19.90 -25.12
CA SER A 93 -1.91 21.15 -25.86
C SER A 93 -0.90 22.21 -25.38
N PRO A 94 -0.59 23.21 -26.21
CA PRO A 94 0.32 24.30 -25.85
C PRO A 94 -0.09 25.08 -24.61
N GLU A 95 -1.39 25.16 -24.29
CA GLU A 95 -1.93 25.84 -23.11
C GLU A 95 -1.54 25.14 -21.80
N GLN A 96 -1.14 23.88 -21.86
CA GLN A 96 -0.68 23.10 -20.70
C GLN A 96 0.82 23.27 -20.41
N LEU A 97 1.62 23.80 -21.36
CA LEU A 97 3.07 23.95 -21.17
C LEU A 97 3.44 24.85 -19.98
N PRO A 98 2.75 25.97 -19.70
CA PRO A 98 2.99 26.74 -18.49
C PRO A 98 2.78 25.94 -17.19
N THR A 99 1.84 25.00 -17.18
CA THR A 99 1.62 24.11 -16.02
C THR A 99 2.80 23.16 -15.84
N LEU A 100 3.38 22.62 -16.91
CA LEU A 100 4.60 21.81 -16.81
C LEU A 100 5.77 22.61 -16.26
N GLN A 101 5.93 23.87 -16.71
CA GLN A 101 6.96 24.77 -16.17
C GLN A 101 6.76 25.03 -14.68
N ALA A 102 5.53 25.30 -14.25
CA ALA A 102 5.21 25.51 -12.83
C ALA A 102 5.51 24.27 -11.99
N LEU A 103 5.21 23.06 -12.48
CA LEU A 103 5.54 21.79 -11.83
C LEU A 103 7.06 21.57 -11.76
N TYR A 104 7.79 21.91 -12.81
CA TYR A 104 9.26 21.86 -12.83
C TYR A 104 9.86 22.79 -11.76
N ASP A 105 9.43 24.05 -11.74
CA ASP A 105 9.93 25.07 -10.80
C ASP A 105 9.62 24.66 -9.34
N ARG A 106 8.41 24.14 -9.12
CA ARG A 106 7.98 23.59 -7.83
C ARG A 106 8.85 22.42 -7.41
N GLY A 107 9.07 21.45 -8.30
CA GLY A 107 9.91 20.29 -8.03
C GLY A 107 11.37 20.67 -7.72
N CYS A 108 11.93 21.66 -8.43
CA CYS A 108 13.25 22.20 -8.13
C CYS A 108 13.31 22.80 -6.72
N LYS A 109 12.29 23.59 -6.31
CA LYS A 109 12.18 24.16 -4.95
C LYS A 109 12.04 23.08 -3.89
N ASN A 110 11.36 21.98 -4.19
CA ASN A 110 11.22 20.83 -3.30
C ASN A 110 12.49 19.96 -3.21
N GLY A 111 13.50 20.21 -4.05
CA GLY A 111 14.75 19.44 -4.08
C GLY A 111 14.66 18.12 -4.85
N VAL A 112 13.70 17.99 -5.78
CA VAL A 112 13.59 16.77 -6.62
C VAL A 112 14.75 16.69 -7.59
N PRO A 113 15.55 15.62 -7.59
CA PRO A 113 16.75 15.51 -8.44
C PRO A 113 16.40 15.21 -9.89
N GLY A 114 17.15 15.78 -10.84
CA GLY A 114 17.20 15.37 -12.23
C GLY A 114 15.95 15.66 -13.06
N LEU A 115 15.09 16.59 -12.64
CA LEU A 115 13.93 17.02 -13.41
C LEU A 115 14.34 17.62 -14.76
N ARG A 116 13.57 17.31 -15.80
CA ARG A 116 13.75 17.87 -17.13
C ARG A 116 12.41 18.17 -17.80
N LEU A 117 12.33 19.32 -18.46
CA LEU A 117 11.27 19.59 -19.41
C LEU A 117 11.69 19.01 -20.77
N LEU A 118 10.78 18.32 -21.43
CA LEU A 118 10.97 17.66 -22.72
C LEU A 118 10.00 18.23 -23.73
N SER A 119 10.44 18.36 -24.96
CA SER A 119 9.53 18.56 -26.12
C SER A 119 8.66 17.31 -26.35
N GLY A 120 7.59 17.43 -27.12
CA GLY A 120 6.76 16.27 -27.45
C GLY A 120 7.54 15.19 -28.21
N GLU A 121 8.49 15.59 -29.09
CA GLU A 121 9.36 14.66 -29.80
C GLU A 121 10.29 13.88 -28.86
N GLU A 122 10.97 14.59 -27.94
CA GLU A 122 11.82 13.96 -26.93
C GLU A 122 11.03 13.02 -26.01
N ALA A 123 9.81 13.41 -25.60
CA ALA A 123 8.94 12.60 -24.79
C ALA A 123 8.52 11.31 -25.50
N ARG A 124 8.12 11.39 -26.77
CA ARG A 124 7.76 10.22 -27.59
C ARG A 124 8.98 9.35 -27.94
N ALA A 125 10.14 9.93 -28.14
CA ALA A 125 11.38 9.16 -28.32
C ALA A 125 11.74 8.37 -27.06
N MET A 126 11.50 8.97 -25.88
CA MET A 126 11.73 8.33 -24.59
C MET A 126 10.67 7.25 -24.28
N GLU A 127 9.44 7.45 -24.72
CA GLU A 127 8.28 6.59 -24.48
C GLU A 127 7.42 6.44 -25.74
N PRO A 128 7.76 5.49 -26.62
CA PRO A 128 7.11 5.35 -27.93
C PRO A 128 5.61 4.99 -27.86
N GLY A 129 5.12 4.53 -26.72
CA GLY A 129 3.70 4.24 -26.51
C GLY A 129 2.82 5.49 -26.31
N LEU A 130 3.42 6.68 -26.17
CA LEU A 130 2.68 7.93 -26.00
C LEU A 130 1.92 8.33 -27.26
N SER A 131 0.79 9.00 -27.03
CA SER A 131 -0.01 9.64 -28.09
C SER A 131 0.80 10.67 -28.87
N GLU A 132 0.52 10.79 -30.18
CA GLU A 132 1.06 11.84 -31.04
C GLU A 132 0.61 13.25 -30.63
N GLU A 133 -0.51 13.37 -29.89
CA GLU A 133 -0.99 14.64 -29.33
C GLU A 133 -0.07 15.22 -28.23
N VAL A 134 0.87 14.44 -27.67
CA VAL A 134 1.77 14.93 -26.65
C VAL A 134 2.72 15.97 -27.21
N CYS A 135 2.57 17.23 -26.76
CA CYS A 135 3.36 18.37 -27.22
C CYS A 135 4.51 18.76 -26.28
N GLY A 136 4.52 18.21 -25.04
CA GLY A 136 5.60 18.41 -24.07
C GLY A 136 5.43 17.51 -22.88
N ALA A 137 6.49 17.34 -22.07
CA ALA A 137 6.41 16.59 -20.83
C ALA A 137 7.38 17.09 -19.76
N LEU A 138 7.04 16.86 -18.49
CA LEU A 138 7.98 16.94 -17.37
C LEU A 138 8.46 15.53 -17.04
N PHE A 139 9.75 15.27 -17.15
CA PHE A 139 10.38 14.02 -16.77
C PHE A 139 10.97 14.09 -15.35
N ALA A 140 10.62 13.12 -14.51
CA ALA A 140 11.14 12.96 -13.16
C ALA A 140 11.77 11.57 -13.00
N PRO A 141 13.11 11.43 -13.06
CA PRO A 141 13.79 10.13 -13.04
C PRO A 141 13.72 9.40 -11.70
N SER A 142 13.51 10.13 -10.60
CA SER A 142 13.45 9.56 -9.25
C SER A 142 12.13 8.86 -8.91
N ALA A 143 11.10 8.99 -9.77
CA ALA A 143 9.85 8.25 -9.60
C ALA A 143 10.06 6.73 -9.78
N GLY A 144 9.27 5.92 -9.08
CA GLY A 144 9.38 4.47 -9.13
C GLY A 144 8.05 3.76 -8.99
N ILE A 145 8.10 2.44 -9.18
CA ILE A 145 6.99 1.51 -8.96
C ILE A 145 7.39 0.48 -7.89
N ILE A 146 6.43 0.06 -7.08
CA ILE A 146 6.66 -0.78 -5.90
C ILE A 146 5.55 -1.82 -5.75
N ASP A 147 5.80 -2.86 -4.93
CA ASP A 147 4.75 -3.66 -4.33
C ASP A 147 4.26 -2.98 -3.03
N PRO A 148 3.09 -2.31 -3.01
CA PRO A 148 2.68 -1.48 -1.89
C PRO A 148 2.28 -2.29 -0.66
N TRP A 149 1.64 -3.44 -0.84
CA TRP A 149 1.30 -4.34 0.27
C TRP A 149 2.53 -5.09 0.77
N GLY A 150 3.38 -5.58 -0.13
CA GLY A 150 4.66 -6.21 0.23
C GLY A 150 5.56 -5.26 1.02
N PHE A 151 5.55 -3.96 0.71
CA PHE A 151 6.29 -2.93 1.43
C PHE A 151 5.80 -2.76 2.87
N ALA A 152 4.48 -2.60 3.06
CA ALA A 152 3.88 -2.51 4.39
C ALA A 152 4.07 -3.80 5.19
N ILE A 153 3.85 -4.97 4.57
CA ILE A 153 4.02 -6.28 5.21
C ILE A 153 5.47 -6.49 5.63
N ALA A 154 6.45 -6.18 4.78
CA ALA A 154 7.86 -6.36 5.09
C ALA A 154 8.30 -5.52 6.29
N MET A 155 7.86 -4.26 6.37
CA MET A 155 8.11 -3.39 7.52
C MET A 155 7.45 -3.90 8.79
N ALA A 156 6.17 -4.27 8.73
CA ALA A 156 5.44 -4.79 9.88
C ALA A 156 6.00 -6.12 10.38
N GLU A 157 6.33 -7.08 9.49
CA GLU A 157 6.96 -8.36 9.86
C GLU A 157 8.34 -8.15 10.51
N THR A 158 9.10 -7.17 10.03
CA THR A 158 10.39 -6.81 10.62
C THR A 158 10.21 -6.19 12.00
N ALA A 159 9.21 -5.33 12.18
CA ALA A 159 8.85 -4.76 13.47
C ALA A 159 8.42 -5.84 14.49
N VAL A 160 7.57 -6.79 14.06
CA VAL A 160 7.12 -7.91 14.94
C VAL A 160 8.31 -8.78 15.34
N ARG A 161 9.24 -9.08 14.44
CA ARG A 161 10.49 -9.78 14.80
C ARG A 161 11.36 -8.99 15.77
N GLY A 162 11.32 -7.66 15.71
CA GLY A 162 11.97 -6.74 16.66
C GLY A 162 11.18 -6.53 17.96
N GLY A 163 10.15 -7.34 18.24
CA GLY A 163 9.43 -7.32 19.52
C GLY A 163 8.17 -6.45 19.56
N VAL A 164 7.78 -5.81 18.45
CA VAL A 164 6.50 -5.09 18.36
C VAL A 164 5.33 -6.08 18.42
N GLU A 165 4.38 -5.86 19.32
CA GLU A 165 3.16 -6.66 19.41
C GLU A 165 2.13 -6.18 18.38
N LEU A 166 1.61 -7.08 17.55
CA LEU A 166 0.53 -6.81 16.61
C LEU A 166 -0.75 -7.53 17.03
N ARG A 167 -1.83 -6.78 17.23
CA ARG A 167 -3.18 -7.30 17.45
C ARG A 167 -4.04 -6.99 16.24
N ARG A 168 -4.52 -8.03 15.57
CA ARG A 168 -5.49 -7.96 14.45
C ARG A 168 -6.88 -8.27 14.97
N ASP A 169 -7.91 -7.93 14.19
CA ASP A 169 -9.32 -8.01 14.64
C ASP A 169 -9.53 -7.24 15.96
N CYS A 170 -8.81 -6.12 16.12
CA CYS A 170 -8.72 -5.35 17.35
C CYS A 170 -9.03 -3.86 17.08
N PRO A 171 -10.26 -3.51 16.69
CA PRO A 171 -10.67 -2.12 16.52
C PRO A 171 -10.61 -1.37 17.86
N VAL A 172 -10.06 -0.16 17.84
CA VAL A 172 -10.18 0.77 18.97
C VAL A 172 -11.60 1.36 18.91
N THR A 173 -12.31 1.30 20.05
CA THR A 173 -13.70 1.74 20.18
C THR A 173 -13.88 2.93 21.10
N GLY A 174 -12.83 3.34 21.80
CA GLY A 174 -12.78 4.50 22.67
C GLY A 174 -11.37 4.75 23.17
N ILE A 175 -11.07 6.00 23.51
CA ILE A 175 -9.77 6.44 24.06
C ILE A 175 -10.02 7.35 25.25
N GLU A 176 -9.34 7.10 26.37
CA GLU A 176 -9.36 7.94 27.56
C GLU A 176 -7.95 8.43 27.89
N ASP A 177 -7.81 9.73 28.13
CA ASP A 177 -6.59 10.31 28.72
C ASP A 177 -6.70 10.26 30.25
N THR A 178 -5.76 9.60 30.89
CA THR A 178 -5.70 9.45 32.34
C THR A 178 -4.81 10.50 33.02
N GLY A 179 -4.22 11.42 32.25
CA GLY A 179 -3.19 12.36 32.72
C GLY A 179 -1.81 11.73 32.96
N ALA A 180 -1.71 10.38 32.90
CA ALA A 180 -0.45 9.63 32.99
C ALA A 180 -0.20 8.78 31.73
N GLY A 181 -1.03 8.94 30.73
CA GLY A 181 -1.07 8.19 29.46
C GLY A 181 -2.50 7.90 29.06
N PHE A 182 -2.69 6.94 28.18
CA PHE A 182 -3.96 6.63 27.52
C PHE A 182 -4.45 5.22 27.83
N VAL A 183 -5.77 5.06 27.90
CA VAL A 183 -6.46 3.78 27.87
C VAL A 183 -7.22 3.69 26.55
N LEU A 184 -6.91 2.67 25.76
CA LEU A 184 -7.58 2.38 24.49
C LEU A 184 -8.51 1.19 24.70
N HIS A 185 -9.80 1.41 24.54
CA HIS A 185 -10.81 0.37 24.66
C HIS A 185 -10.88 -0.47 23.38
N THR A 186 -10.88 -1.79 23.52
CA THR A 186 -11.03 -2.73 22.41
C THR A 186 -11.95 -3.89 22.79
N PRO A 187 -12.54 -4.61 21.82
CA PRO A 187 -13.37 -5.79 22.12
C PRO A 187 -12.63 -6.91 22.86
N THR A 188 -11.28 -6.91 22.81
CA THR A 188 -10.45 -7.93 23.47
C THR A 188 -9.89 -7.47 24.82
N GLY A 189 -10.33 -6.31 25.32
CA GLY A 189 -9.91 -5.69 26.57
C GLY A 189 -9.11 -4.40 26.35
N ASP A 190 -8.89 -3.69 27.43
CA ASP A 190 -8.22 -2.40 27.44
C ASP A 190 -6.72 -2.51 27.21
N VAL A 191 -6.17 -1.53 26.47
CA VAL A 191 -4.74 -1.40 26.20
C VAL A 191 -4.26 -0.05 26.73
N THR A 192 -3.21 -0.06 27.56
CA THR A 192 -2.66 1.18 28.14
C THR A 192 -1.33 1.56 27.51
N ALA A 193 -1.16 2.85 27.20
CA ALA A 193 0.04 3.39 26.57
C ALA A 193 0.43 4.77 27.16
N ARG A 194 1.71 5.12 27.04
CA ARG A 194 2.19 6.49 27.33
C ARG A 194 1.92 7.42 26.17
N PHE A 195 2.10 6.92 24.94
CA PHE A 195 1.92 7.66 23.69
C PHE A 195 1.02 6.88 22.75
N VAL A 196 0.27 7.59 21.91
CA VAL A 196 -0.59 7.03 20.87
C VAL A 196 -0.27 7.67 19.52
N LEU A 197 -0.07 6.85 18.49
CA LEU A 197 0.01 7.28 17.09
C LEU A 197 -1.28 6.87 16.37
N ASN A 198 -2.06 7.85 15.93
CA ASN A 198 -3.27 7.63 15.15
C ASN A 198 -2.91 7.52 13.65
N ALA A 199 -2.75 6.29 13.15
CA ALA A 199 -2.48 5.96 11.75
C ALA A 199 -3.69 5.25 11.09
N ALA A 200 -4.92 5.55 11.51
CA ALA A 200 -6.14 4.86 11.10
C ALA A 200 -6.63 5.18 9.67
N GLY A 201 -5.84 5.92 8.87
CA GLY A 201 -6.12 6.15 7.44
C GLY A 201 -7.41 6.94 7.22
N VAL A 202 -8.39 6.34 6.53
CA VAL A 202 -9.68 7.01 6.25
C VAL A 202 -10.55 7.22 7.49
N ASP A 203 -10.27 6.55 8.59
CA ASP A 203 -11.00 6.67 9.86
C ASP A 203 -10.22 7.46 10.92
N ALA A 204 -9.14 8.14 10.55
CA ALA A 204 -8.28 8.87 11.49
C ALA A 204 -9.04 9.99 12.24
N ASP A 205 -9.97 10.67 11.58
CA ASP A 205 -10.85 11.68 12.21
C ASP A 205 -11.75 11.06 13.28
N ARG A 206 -12.34 9.90 13.00
CA ARG A 206 -13.19 9.18 13.96
C ARG A 206 -12.40 8.71 15.19
N VAL A 207 -11.14 8.31 14.99
CA VAL A 207 -10.26 7.93 16.09
C VAL A 207 -9.89 9.14 16.92
N HIS A 208 -9.59 10.28 16.29
CA HIS A 208 -9.35 11.53 17.00
C HIS A 208 -10.59 11.97 17.82
N GLU A 209 -11.78 11.87 17.24
CA GLU A 209 -13.06 12.22 17.89
C GLU A 209 -13.43 11.33 19.10
N MET A 210 -12.75 10.18 19.29
CA MET A 210 -12.89 9.39 20.52
C MET A 210 -12.27 10.09 21.73
N LEU A 211 -11.36 11.05 21.50
CA LEU A 211 -10.63 11.75 22.55
C LEU A 211 -11.07 13.20 22.70
N GLU A 212 -11.20 13.93 21.59
CA GLU A 212 -11.59 15.36 21.57
C GLU A 212 -12.32 15.73 20.26
N PRO A 213 -13.12 16.82 20.26
CA PRO A 213 -13.74 17.32 19.04
C PRO A 213 -12.69 17.70 17.98
N ASN A 214 -12.96 17.40 16.72
CA ASN A 214 -12.06 17.59 15.60
C ASN A 214 -12.39 18.85 14.80
N ASP A 215 -11.35 19.60 14.36
CA ASP A 215 -11.47 20.75 13.47
C ASP A 215 -11.24 20.40 11.98
N TRP A 216 -10.96 19.14 11.69
CA TRP A 216 -10.79 18.58 10.36
C TRP A 216 -11.56 17.27 10.20
N HIS A 217 -12.00 16.95 9.00
CA HIS A 217 -12.76 15.73 8.71
C HIS A 217 -12.20 15.05 7.48
N THR A 218 -12.28 13.72 7.46
CA THR A 218 -11.94 12.92 6.29
C THR A 218 -13.02 13.10 5.21
N LEU A 219 -12.58 13.43 4.00
CA LEU A 219 -13.38 13.56 2.78
C LEU A 219 -12.91 12.49 1.79
N PRO A 220 -13.37 11.24 1.93
CA PRO A 220 -12.83 10.16 1.12
C PRO A 220 -13.18 10.35 -0.35
N SER A 221 -12.22 10.02 -1.23
CA SER A 221 -12.49 9.92 -2.66
C SER A 221 -12.08 8.57 -3.20
N ARG A 222 -13.00 7.97 -3.96
CA ARG A 222 -12.79 6.69 -4.61
C ARG A 222 -12.00 6.88 -5.90
N GLY A 223 -11.01 6.01 -6.11
CA GLY A 223 -10.27 5.90 -7.35
C GLY A 223 -10.42 4.50 -7.93
N GLU A 224 -10.87 4.41 -9.16
CA GLU A 224 -11.15 3.15 -9.85
C GLU A 224 -10.05 2.84 -10.86
N TYR A 225 -9.74 1.54 -11.03
CA TYR A 225 -8.60 1.09 -11.80
C TYR A 225 -8.93 -0.09 -12.72
N TYR A 226 -8.28 -0.12 -13.87
CA TYR A 226 -8.06 -1.32 -14.68
C TYR A 226 -6.69 -1.90 -14.37
N LEU A 227 -6.62 -3.21 -14.19
CA LEU A 227 -5.38 -3.97 -14.20
C LEU A 227 -5.38 -4.89 -15.43
N LEU A 228 -4.45 -4.68 -16.35
CA LEU A 228 -4.35 -5.44 -17.57
C LEU A 228 -3.31 -6.55 -17.44
N ASP A 229 -3.44 -7.57 -18.28
CA ASP A 229 -2.54 -8.73 -18.34
C ASP A 229 -1.11 -8.32 -18.66
N LYS A 230 -0.16 -9.18 -18.37
CA LYS A 230 1.28 -9.00 -18.65
C LYS A 230 1.60 -8.85 -20.14
N SER A 231 0.70 -9.27 -21.01
CA SER A 231 0.82 -9.02 -22.46
C SER A 231 0.76 -7.53 -22.84
N GLU A 232 0.32 -6.67 -21.90
CA GLU A 232 0.30 -5.20 -22.07
C GLU A 232 1.49 -4.51 -21.37
N HIS A 233 2.44 -5.25 -20.80
CA HIS A 233 3.57 -4.72 -20.03
C HIS A 233 4.38 -3.69 -20.79
N ASP A 234 4.66 -3.95 -22.08
CA ASP A 234 5.56 -3.13 -22.89
C ASP A 234 4.86 -1.91 -23.52
N ARG A 235 3.62 -1.61 -23.14
CA ARG A 235 2.91 -0.42 -23.63
C ARG A 235 3.56 0.87 -23.22
N VAL A 236 4.05 0.89 -21.99
CA VAL A 236 4.85 1.98 -21.42
C VAL A 236 5.93 1.42 -20.51
N SER A 237 7.07 2.09 -20.48
CA SER A 237 8.20 1.72 -19.62
C SER A 237 8.30 2.58 -18.36
N ARG A 238 7.57 3.71 -18.32
CA ARG A 238 7.54 4.72 -17.27
C ARG A 238 6.11 4.97 -16.79
N VAL A 239 5.99 5.66 -15.67
CA VAL A 239 4.69 6.16 -15.21
C VAL A 239 4.28 7.38 -16.03
N ILE A 240 3.16 7.30 -16.71
CA ILE A 240 2.61 8.38 -17.53
C ILE A 240 1.48 9.04 -16.77
N PHE A 241 1.66 10.29 -16.36
CA PHE A 241 0.62 11.17 -15.83
C PHE A 241 0.12 12.11 -16.91
N GLN A 242 -1.11 12.55 -16.81
CA GLN A 242 -1.63 13.68 -17.57
C GLN A 242 -1.32 14.97 -16.83
N CYS A 243 -1.03 16.03 -17.58
CA CYS A 243 -0.90 17.37 -17.04
C CYS A 243 -2.19 17.75 -16.28
N PRO A 244 -2.11 18.24 -15.02
CA PRO A 244 -3.28 18.66 -14.28
C PRO A 244 -4.09 19.71 -15.03
N GLY A 245 -5.42 19.57 -15.00
CA GLY A 245 -6.37 20.50 -15.59
C GLY A 245 -7.39 21.00 -14.55
N PRO A 246 -8.42 21.73 -14.97
CA PRO A 246 -9.49 22.22 -14.09
C PRO A 246 -10.19 21.09 -13.33
N GLU A 247 -10.22 19.89 -13.90
CA GLU A 247 -10.82 18.68 -13.32
C GLU A 247 -9.85 17.91 -12.38
N GLY A 248 -8.69 18.49 -12.07
CA GLY A 248 -7.66 17.88 -11.21
C GLY A 248 -6.62 17.07 -11.97
N LYS A 249 -6.02 16.11 -11.25
CA LYS A 249 -5.01 15.18 -11.80
C LYS A 249 -5.72 14.18 -12.72
N GLY A 250 -5.25 14.05 -13.94
CA GLY A 250 -5.78 13.07 -14.89
C GLY A 250 -5.51 11.61 -14.48
N VAL A 251 -5.93 10.69 -15.34
CA VAL A 251 -5.71 9.25 -15.20
C VAL A 251 -4.25 8.93 -15.59
N LEU A 252 -3.58 8.09 -14.81
CA LEU A 252 -2.26 7.58 -15.16
C LEU A 252 -2.32 6.25 -15.92
N VAL A 253 -1.25 5.97 -16.66
CA VAL A 253 -0.92 4.67 -17.24
C VAL A 253 0.47 4.30 -16.75
N ALA A 254 0.64 3.12 -16.15
CA ALA A 254 1.94 2.72 -15.62
C ALA A 254 2.18 1.21 -15.72
N PRO A 255 3.44 0.78 -15.89
CA PRO A 255 3.79 -0.61 -15.63
C PRO A 255 3.66 -0.90 -14.13
N THR A 256 3.35 -2.13 -13.77
CA THR A 256 3.45 -2.57 -12.37
C THR A 256 4.74 -3.32 -12.13
N ILE A 257 5.17 -3.41 -10.87
CA ILE A 257 6.39 -4.13 -10.51
C ILE A 257 6.29 -5.64 -10.83
N HIS A 258 5.08 -6.16 -10.98
CA HIS A 258 4.82 -7.57 -11.31
C HIS A 258 4.62 -7.82 -12.81
N GLY A 259 4.81 -6.80 -13.65
CA GLY A 259 4.76 -6.91 -15.12
C GLY A 259 3.36 -6.76 -15.73
N ASN A 260 2.40 -6.21 -15.02
CA ASN A 260 1.10 -5.82 -15.55
C ASN A 260 1.10 -4.37 -16.00
N LEU A 261 0.05 -3.93 -16.70
CA LEU A 261 -0.24 -2.53 -16.94
C LEU A 261 -1.42 -2.10 -16.06
N ILE A 262 -1.28 -0.96 -15.36
CA ILE A 262 -2.35 -0.36 -14.57
C ILE A 262 -2.80 0.96 -15.21
N CYS A 263 -4.11 1.17 -15.29
CA CYS A 263 -4.74 2.40 -15.74
C CYS A 263 -5.72 2.90 -14.70
N GLY A 264 -5.64 4.16 -14.36
CA GLY A 264 -6.42 4.78 -13.28
C GLY A 264 -5.51 5.67 -12.41
N PRO A 265 -6.04 6.22 -11.35
CA PRO A 265 -7.46 6.25 -11.00
C PRO A 265 -8.18 7.46 -11.57
N ASN A 266 -9.51 7.42 -11.58
CA ASN A 266 -10.34 8.61 -11.53
C ASN A 266 -10.40 9.17 -10.09
N ALA A 267 -11.28 10.14 -9.84
CA ALA A 267 -11.48 10.70 -8.50
C ALA A 267 -12.96 11.05 -8.32
N GLU A 268 -13.65 10.27 -7.52
CA GLU A 268 -15.05 10.45 -7.18
C GLU A 268 -15.20 10.64 -5.67
N ALA A 269 -15.82 11.73 -5.24
CA ALA A 269 -16.13 11.93 -3.83
C ALA A 269 -17.19 10.90 -3.40
N VAL A 270 -16.97 10.27 -2.25
CA VAL A 270 -17.89 9.29 -1.67
C VAL A 270 -18.10 9.60 -0.19
N GLU A 271 -19.31 9.33 0.29
CA GLU A 271 -19.63 9.49 1.72
C GLU A 271 -19.34 8.20 2.51
N ASP A 272 -19.63 7.05 1.89
CA ASP A 272 -19.40 5.75 2.52
C ASP A 272 -17.93 5.35 2.41
N ARG A 273 -17.28 5.21 3.57
CA ARG A 273 -15.88 4.77 3.69
C ARG A 273 -15.66 3.28 3.38
N LEU A 274 -16.73 2.55 3.12
CA LEU A 274 -16.71 1.15 2.70
C LEU A 274 -17.03 0.97 1.21
N ASP A 275 -17.38 2.06 0.48
CA ASP A 275 -17.67 1.98 -0.95
C ASP A 275 -16.40 1.80 -1.78
N LEU A 276 -16.10 0.54 -2.05
CA LEU A 276 -15.00 0.08 -2.91
C LEU A 276 -15.51 -0.50 -4.24
N GLY A 277 -16.76 -0.16 -4.61
CA GLY A 277 -17.34 -0.61 -5.86
C GLY A 277 -16.76 0.10 -7.08
N ASN A 278 -16.67 -0.59 -8.23
CA ASN A 278 -16.41 0.04 -9.52
C ASN A 278 -17.74 0.42 -10.19
N THR A 279 -17.75 1.59 -10.83
CA THR A 279 -18.94 2.09 -11.55
C THR A 279 -18.70 2.05 -13.06
N ALA A 280 -19.77 1.88 -13.83
CA ALA A 280 -19.67 1.89 -15.29
C ALA A 280 -19.17 3.26 -15.81
N ALA A 281 -19.59 4.35 -15.18
CA ALA A 281 -19.20 5.71 -15.53
C ALA A 281 -17.69 5.95 -15.24
N GLY A 282 -17.23 5.63 -14.02
CA GLY A 282 -15.85 5.79 -13.62
C GLY A 282 -14.89 4.93 -14.46
N MET A 283 -15.29 3.70 -14.76
CA MET A 283 -14.51 2.82 -15.64
C MET A 283 -14.45 3.35 -17.06
N ALA A 284 -15.55 3.92 -17.59
CA ALA A 284 -15.56 4.55 -18.91
C ALA A 284 -14.64 5.78 -18.95
N GLU A 285 -14.67 6.61 -17.91
CA GLU A 285 -13.79 7.78 -17.77
C GLU A 285 -12.29 7.35 -17.77
N VAL A 286 -11.93 6.38 -16.92
CA VAL A 286 -10.55 5.86 -16.84
C VAL A 286 -10.10 5.37 -18.21
N ARG A 287 -10.95 4.60 -18.90
CA ARG A 287 -10.65 4.08 -20.24
C ARG A 287 -10.42 5.20 -21.26
N ALA A 288 -11.29 6.20 -21.30
CA ALA A 288 -11.19 7.32 -22.25
C ALA A 288 -9.92 8.13 -22.01
N LYS A 289 -9.65 8.53 -20.75
CA LYS A 289 -8.48 9.33 -20.39
C LYS A 289 -7.17 8.56 -20.60
N ALA A 290 -7.09 7.28 -20.21
CA ALA A 290 -5.90 6.46 -20.43
C ALA A 290 -5.61 6.22 -21.91
N SER A 291 -6.65 5.99 -22.75
CA SER A 291 -6.49 5.83 -24.21
C SER A 291 -6.01 7.09 -24.89
N ARG A 292 -6.30 8.27 -24.34
CA ARG A 292 -5.74 9.54 -24.85
C ARG A 292 -4.23 9.60 -24.64
N SER A 293 -3.75 9.14 -23.50
CA SER A 293 -2.30 9.14 -23.19
C SER A 293 -1.55 8.05 -23.96
N VAL A 294 -2.14 6.85 -24.05
CA VAL A 294 -1.55 5.65 -24.65
C VAL A 294 -2.60 4.94 -25.52
N PRO A 295 -2.74 5.33 -26.81
CA PRO A 295 -3.80 4.82 -27.69
C PRO A 295 -3.76 3.30 -27.93
N GLY A 296 -2.58 2.69 -27.81
CA GLY A 296 -2.34 1.28 -28.13
C GLY A 296 -2.84 0.26 -27.10
N ILE A 297 -3.48 0.68 -26.00
CA ILE A 297 -3.93 -0.23 -24.92
C ILE A 297 -5.01 -1.19 -25.45
N GLN A 298 -4.79 -2.49 -25.21
CA GLN A 298 -5.74 -3.54 -25.57
C GLN A 298 -6.67 -3.86 -24.38
N TRP A 299 -7.78 -3.14 -24.25
CA TRP A 299 -8.71 -3.22 -23.13
C TRP A 299 -9.33 -4.60 -22.88
N ARG A 300 -9.39 -5.45 -23.92
CA ARG A 300 -9.80 -6.87 -23.78
C ARG A 300 -8.85 -7.72 -22.94
N GLN A 301 -7.65 -7.22 -22.67
CA GLN A 301 -6.67 -7.84 -21.78
C GLN A 301 -6.86 -7.45 -20.32
N ASN A 302 -7.95 -6.77 -19.98
CA ASN A 302 -8.31 -6.50 -18.59
C ASN A 302 -8.51 -7.81 -17.83
N ILE A 303 -7.79 -7.96 -16.70
CA ILE A 303 -7.89 -9.15 -15.85
C ILE A 303 -8.57 -8.85 -14.52
N ARG A 304 -8.59 -7.58 -14.10
CA ARG A 304 -9.21 -7.14 -12.86
C ARG A 304 -9.55 -5.65 -12.86
N ASN A 305 -10.70 -5.32 -12.26
CA ASN A 305 -11.03 -3.97 -11.82
C ASN A 305 -10.98 -3.92 -10.31
N PHE A 306 -10.57 -2.78 -9.76
CA PHE A 306 -10.61 -2.53 -8.32
C PHE A 306 -10.74 -1.04 -8.04
N ALA A 307 -11.15 -0.71 -6.83
CA ALA A 307 -11.18 0.66 -6.36
C ALA A 307 -10.49 0.79 -5.00
N GLY A 308 -10.01 1.99 -4.69
CA GLY A 308 -9.43 2.32 -3.40
C GLY A 308 -9.82 3.72 -2.97
N LEU A 309 -9.88 3.94 -1.66
CA LEU A 309 -10.21 5.22 -1.07
C LEU A 309 -8.94 6.01 -0.75
N ARG A 310 -8.96 7.31 -1.08
CA ARG A 310 -7.96 8.28 -0.61
C ARG A 310 -8.45 8.92 0.67
N ALA A 311 -7.58 9.01 1.66
CA ALA A 311 -7.83 9.69 2.93
C ALA A 311 -7.61 11.22 2.78
N ASN A 312 -8.40 11.87 1.88
CA ASN A 312 -8.40 13.33 1.82
C ASN A 312 -9.05 13.88 3.08
N THR A 313 -8.71 15.11 3.44
CA THR A 313 -9.32 15.82 4.55
C THR A 313 -9.70 17.24 4.13
N THR A 314 -10.40 17.94 5.00
CA THR A 314 -10.69 19.38 4.85
C THR A 314 -9.44 20.24 4.83
N ARG A 315 -8.29 19.74 5.32
CA ARG A 315 -6.98 20.38 5.21
C ARG A 315 -6.24 19.92 3.95
N SER A 316 -5.50 20.83 3.32
CA SER A 316 -4.78 20.54 2.06
C SER A 316 -3.51 19.72 2.25
N ASP A 317 -2.78 19.92 3.36
CA ASP A 317 -1.53 19.23 3.70
C ASP A 317 -1.78 17.96 4.53
N PHE A 318 -0.75 17.18 4.82
CA PHE A 318 -0.75 16.11 5.81
C PHE A 318 -1.00 16.69 7.21
N ILE A 319 -1.72 15.95 8.03
CA ILE A 319 -1.95 16.29 9.43
C ILE A 319 -1.03 15.38 10.25
N ILE A 320 0.10 15.94 10.67
CA ILE A 320 1.09 15.25 11.51
C ILE A 320 1.34 16.20 12.69
N GLU A 321 0.52 16.03 13.72
CA GLU A 321 0.50 16.96 14.84
C GLU A 321 0.09 16.26 16.14
N GLU A 322 0.62 16.76 17.24
CA GLU A 322 0.24 16.34 18.58
C GLU A 322 -0.99 17.10 19.03
N SER A 323 -1.94 16.43 19.69
CA SER A 323 -3.07 17.09 20.34
C SER A 323 -2.56 18.07 21.41
N LYS A 324 -3.11 19.29 21.39
CA LYS A 324 -2.77 20.32 22.39
C LYS A 324 -3.42 20.05 23.73
N ALA A 325 -4.60 19.44 23.73
CA ALA A 325 -5.34 19.10 24.94
C ALA A 325 -4.84 17.80 25.58
N HIS A 326 -4.34 16.88 24.75
CA HIS A 326 -3.92 15.53 25.17
C HIS A 326 -2.48 15.24 24.71
N PRO A 327 -1.45 15.82 25.35
CA PRO A 327 -0.05 15.59 24.99
C PRO A 327 0.30 14.10 25.00
N GLY A 328 0.99 13.64 23.96
CA GLY A 328 1.30 12.22 23.73
C GLY A 328 0.35 11.53 22.75
N PHE A 329 -0.77 12.15 22.35
CA PHE A 329 -1.60 11.69 21.24
C PHE A 329 -1.20 12.44 19.96
N ILE A 330 -0.74 11.69 18.96
CA ILE A 330 -0.21 12.25 17.70
C ILE A 330 -1.01 11.71 16.53
N ASP A 331 -1.58 12.60 15.73
CA ASP A 331 -2.24 12.24 14.48
C ASP A 331 -1.24 12.07 13.35
N LEU A 332 -1.41 11.01 12.57
CA LEU A 332 -0.77 10.76 11.28
C LEU A 332 -1.88 10.63 10.24
N ALA A 333 -2.60 11.72 9.98
CA ALA A 333 -3.86 11.75 9.26
C ALA A 333 -3.77 12.55 7.96
N GLY A 334 -4.81 12.49 7.13
CA GLY A 334 -4.82 13.15 5.82
C GLY A 334 -3.78 12.63 4.85
N ILE A 335 -3.28 11.41 5.07
CA ILE A 335 -2.18 10.82 4.29
C ILE A 335 -2.74 10.26 2.97
N LYS A 336 -3.10 11.17 2.08
CA LYS A 336 -3.44 10.92 0.66
C LYS A 336 -2.16 10.80 -0.18
N SER A 337 -2.27 10.66 -1.53
CA SER A 337 -1.09 10.76 -2.41
C SER A 337 -0.36 12.10 -2.17
N PRO A 338 0.97 12.04 -1.92
CA PRO A 338 1.93 10.96 -2.12
C PRO A 338 2.23 10.10 -0.86
N GLY A 339 1.25 9.74 -0.05
CA GLY A 339 1.42 9.08 1.24
C GLY A 339 2.25 7.79 1.22
N LEU A 340 2.09 6.93 0.19
CA LEU A 340 2.91 5.71 0.05
C LEU A 340 4.41 6.04 0.00
N SER A 341 4.77 7.06 -0.78
CA SER A 341 6.17 7.52 -0.89
C SER A 341 6.66 8.18 0.40
N SER A 342 5.76 8.85 1.12
CA SER A 342 6.11 9.65 2.31
C SER A 342 6.17 8.82 3.59
N ALA A 343 5.57 7.62 3.61
CA ALA A 343 5.38 6.83 4.82
C ALA A 343 6.66 6.61 5.66
N PRO A 344 7.83 6.29 5.07
CA PRO A 344 9.05 6.15 5.85
C PRO A 344 9.52 7.47 6.51
N ALA A 345 9.35 8.61 5.83
CA ALA A 345 9.70 9.91 6.38
C ALA A 345 8.70 10.37 7.45
N ILE A 346 7.41 10.03 7.28
CA ILE A 346 6.38 10.24 8.31
C ILE A 346 6.74 9.48 9.58
N ALA A 347 7.18 8.24 9.47
CA ALA A 347 7.57 7.40 10.60
C ALA A 347 8.75 8.01 11.40
N LYS A 348 9.75 8.54 10.70
CA LYS A 348 10.87 9.25 11.35
C LYS A 348 10.40 10.51 12.06
N LEU A 349 9.57 11.32 11.40
CA LEU A 349 9.01 12.52 12.01
C LEU A 349 8.19 12.18 13.27
N ALA A 350 7.39 11.12 13.22
CA ALA A 350 6.64 10.65 14.39
C ALA A 350 7.57 10.23 15.54
N ALA A 351 8.67 9.53 15.25
CA ALA A 351 9.68 9.18 16.27
C ALA A 351 10.35 10.43 16.87
N GLU A 352 10.67 11.43 16.05
CA GLU A 352 11.20 12.73 16.51
C GLU A 352 10.21 13.45 17.43
N MET A 353 8.91 13.45 17.10
CA MET A 353 7.85 14.04 17.92
C MET A 353 7.70 13.32 19.27
N LEU A 354 7.73 11.97 19.25
CA LEU A 354 7.70 11.16 20.48
C LEU A 354 8.92 11.45 21.37
N ALA A 355 10.11 11.61 20.79
CA ALA A 355 11.32 11.98 21.52
C ALA A 355 11.22 13.40 22.14
N ALA A 356 10.67 14.36 21.39
CA ALA A 356 10.39 15.70 21.89
C ALA A 356 9.37 15.70 23.04
N GLY A 357 8.40 14.78 23.01
CA GLY A 357 7.43 14.51 24.09
C GLY A 357 8.01 13.75 25.30
N GLY A 358 9.33 13.46 25.29
CA GLY A 358 10.03 12.80 26.41
C GLY A 358 10.11 11.28 26.36
N LEU A 359 9.90 10.68 25.18
CA LEU A 359 10.19 9.25 24.97
C LEU A 359 11.69 9.05 24.72
N ALA A 360 12.35 8.25 25.55
CA ALA A 360 13.76 7.92 25.36
C ALA A 360 13.91 6.92 24.19
N LEU A 361 14.61 7.32 23.14
CA LEU A 361 14.90 6.48 21.97
C LEU A 361 16.28 5.83 22.13
N GLU A 362 16.40 4.82 23.02
CA GLU A 362 17.62 4.04 23.17
C GLU A 362 17.70 2.98 22.07
N PRO A 363 18.73 2.98 21.20
CA PRO A 363 18.86 1.99 20.13
C PRO A 363 18.89 0.56 20.68
N ASP A 364 18.17 -0.34 20.00
CA ASP A 364 18.23 -1.77 20.28
C ASP A 364 19.32 -2.44 19.42
N PRO A 365 20.43 -2.93 20.03
CA PRO A 365 21.50 -3.59 19.29
C PRO A 365 21.09 -4.94 18.70
N ASP A 366 20.03 -5.54 19.19
CA ASP A 366 19.52 -6.85 18.74
C ASP A 366 18.51 -6.71 17.57
N PHE A 367 18.14 -5.49 17.19
CA PHE A 367 17.24 -5.27 16.06
C PHE A 367 17.87 -5.69 14.73
N VAL A 368 17.25 -6.66 14.06
CA VAL A 368 17.70 -7.18 12.76
C VAL A 368 16.94 -6.50 11.63
N ASP A 369 17.57 -5.49 11.01
CA ASP A 369 17.04 -4.72 9.88
C ASP A 369 17.24 -5.46 8.54
N ARG A 370 16.77 -6.68 8.46
CA ARG A 370 16.85 -7.53 7.26
C ARG A 370 15.65 -8.47 7.19
N ARG A 371 15.22 -8.76 5.97
CA ARG A 371 14.21 -9.77 5.67
C ARG A 371 14.75 -10.70 4.59
N GLU A 372 14.57 -12.00 4.76
CA GLU A 372 14.76 -12.97 3.69
C GLU A 372 13.41 -13.29 3.09
N HIS A 373 13.29 -13.17 1.78
CA HIS A 373 12.07 -13.45 1.05
C HIS A 373 12.37 -14.27 -0.21
N ILE A 374 11.95 -15.53 -0.21
CA ILE A 374 12.16 -16.44 -1.33
C ILE A 374 11.11 -16.16 -2.41
N VAL A 375 11.58 -15.78 -3.59
CA VAL A 375 10.76 -15.71 -4.83
C VAL A 375 11.26 -16.80 -5.75
N PHE A 376 10.67 -17.98 -5.66
CA PHE A 376 11.15 -19.21 -6.31
C PHE A 376 11.40 -19.04 -7.81
N LYS A 377 10.53 -18.33 -8.53
CA LYS A 377 10.68 -18.11 -9.97
C LYS A 377 11.97 -17.41 -10.38
N ASN A 378 12.53 -16.58 -9.48
CA ASN A 378 13.72 -15.77 -9.74
C ASN A 378 15.03 -16.49 -9.42
N LEU A 379 14.97 -17.66 -8.77
CA LEU A 379 16.15 -18.46 -8.44
C LEU A 379 16.74 -19.13 -9.69
N SER A 380 18.06 -19.40 -9.67
CA SER A 380 18.73 -20.22 -10.67
C SER A 380 18.22 -21.68 -10.64
N ALA A 381 18.55 -22.48 -11.63
CA ALA A 381 18.19 -23.89 -11.65
C ALA A 381 18.82 -24.69 -10.49
N GLU A 382 20.04 -24.34 -10.14
CA GLU A 382 20.82 -24.96 -9.04
C GLU A 382 20.17 -24.64 -7.70
N GLU A 383 19.85 -23.35 -7.43
CA GLU A 383 19.17 -22.88 -6.22
C GLU A 383 17.76 -23.50 -6.09
N LYS A 384 17.00 -23.59 -7.18
CA LYS A 384 15.70 -24.28 -7.19
C LYS A 384 15.82 -25.73 -6.79
N ASN A 385 16.79 -26.44 -7.38
CA ASN A 385 17.02 -27.87 -7.08
C ASN A 385 17.49 -28.06 -5.62
N GLU A 386 18.32 -27.17 -5.10
CA GLU A 386 18.73 -27.22 -3.70
C GLU A 386 17.55 -26.98 -2.76
N LEU A 387 16.73 -25.97 -3.05
CA LEU A 387 15.56 -25.66 -2.26
C LEU A 387 14.53 -26.78 -2.26
N ILE A 388 14.27 -27.41 -3.43
CA ILE A 388 13.40 -28.58 -3.55
C ILE A 388 13.91 -29.78 -2.76
N ARG A 389 15.22 -30.00 -2.71
CA ARG A 389 15.82 -31.06 -1.88
C ARG A 389 15.62 -30.82 -0.40
N LYS A 390 15.71 -29.56 0.04
CA LYS A 390 15.46 -29.16 1.45
C LYS A 390 13.99 -29.25 1.81
N ASP A 391 13.11 -28.82 0.91
CA ASP A 391 11.64 -28.85 1.08
C ASP A 391 10.95 -29.19 -0.25
N PRO A 392 10.45 -30.42 -0.42
CA PRO A 392 9.79 -30.85 -1.64
C PRO A 392 8.55 -30.06 -2.05
N ARG A 393 7.97 -29.25 -1.12
CA ARG A 393 6.81 -28.38 -1.42
C ARG A 393 7.17 -27.29 -2.44
N TYR A 394 8.43 -26.86 -2.51
CA TYR A 394 8.91 -25.94 -3.55
C TYR A 394 8.93 -26.55 -4.96
N GLY A 395 8.88 -27.87 -5.09
CA GLY A 395 8.72 -28.56 -6.38
C GLY A 395 7.27 -28.64 -6.89
N ARG A 396 6.28 -28.16 -6.12
CA ARG A 396 4.85 -28.22 -6.46
C ARG A 396 4.32 -26.85 -6.82
N VAL A 397 4.18 -26.57 -8.13
CA VAL A 397 3.60 -25.30 -8.61
C VAL A 397 2.09 -25.32 -8.41
N VAL A 398 1.58 -24.41 -7.59
CA VAL A 398 0.15 -24.19 -7.28
C VAL A 398 -0.44 -23.12 -8.19
N CYS A 399 0.16 -21.94 -8.25
CA CYS A 399 -0.28 -20.86 -9.15
C CYS A 399 0.57 -20.87 -10.42
N ARG A 400 -0.02 -21.37 -11.54
CA ARG A 400 0.71 -21.49 -12.81
C ARG A 400 0.98 -20.13 -13.48
N CYS A 401 0.05 -19.18 -13.36
CA CYS A 401 0.19 -17.84 -13.97
C CYS A 401 1.36 -17.06 -13.40
N GLU A 402 1.62 -17.20 -12.08
CA GLU A 402 2.67 -16.50 -11.36
C GLU A 402 3.85 -17.39 -10.97
N THR A 403 3.75 -18.71 -11.27
CA THR A 403 4.76 -19.71 -10.91
C THR A 403 5.02 -19.74 -9.40
N ILE A 404 3.92 -19.74 -8.60
CA ILE A 404 4.02 -19.83 -7.14
C ILE A 404 3.90 -21.26 -6.69
N THR A 405 4.81 -21.68 -5.83
CA THR A 405 4.92 -23.04 -5.30
C THR A 405 4.11 -23.21 -4.00
N GLU A 406 3.84 -24.46 -3.63
CA GLU A 406 3.27 -24.78 -2.31
C GLU A 406 4.21 -24.34 -1.18
N GLY A 407 5.53 -24.45 -1.38
CA GLY A 407 6.52 -23.99 -0.42
C GLY A 407 6.42 -22.50 -0.10
N GLU A 408 6.24 -21.63 -1.12
CA GLU A 408 6.05 -20.19 -0.91
C GLU A 408 4.74 -19.89 -0.17
N ILE A 409 3.66 -20.60 -0.47
CA ILE A 409 2.36 -20.43 0.22
C ILE A 409 2.50 -20.83 1.70
N VAL A 410 3.13 -21.96 1.97
CA VAL A 410 3.35 -22.44 3.35
C VAL A 410 4.29 -21.49 4.09
N ALA A 411 5.37 -21.01 3.47
CA ALA A 411 6.25 -20.02 4.07
C ALA A 411 5.50 -18.73 4.45
N ALA A 412 4.57 -18.27 3.61
CA ALA A 412 3.70 -17.13 3.93
C ALA A 412 2.80 -17.40 5.14
N LEU A 413 2.25 -18.62 5.27
CA LEU A 413 1.40 -19.02 6.39
C LEU A 413 2.16 -19.19 7.72
N HIS A 414 3.49 -19.31 7.68
CA HIS A 414 4.37 -19.39 8.84
C HIS A 414 5.24 -18.12 9.01
N SER A 415 4.89 -17.04 8.33
CA SER A 415 5.58 -15.74 8.49
C SER A 415 5.31 -15.13 9.88
N PRO A 416 6.05 -14.10 10.30
CA PRO A 416 5.82 -13.39 11.57
C PRO A 416 4.39 -12.84 11.72
N ILE A 417 3.73 -12.55 10.59
CA ILE A 417 2.32 -12.13 10.53
C ILE A 417 1.55 -13.09 9.61
N PRO A 418 1.18 -14.30 10.09
CA PRO A 418 0.55 -15.31 9.25
C PRO A 418 -0.78 -14.84 8.68
N PRO A 419 -1.02 -14.92 7.36
CA PRO A 419 -2.32 -14.61 6.78
C PRO A 419 -3.35 -15.68 7.17
N ARG A 420 -4.62 -15.25 7.32
CA ARG A 420 -5.76 -16.15 7.63
C ARG A 420 -6.75 -16.26 6.49
N SER A 421 -6.43 -15.69 5.33
CA SER A 421 -7.34 -15.59 4.19
C SER A 421 -6.61 -15.82 2.87
N ILE A 422 -7.38 -16.14 1.82
CA ILE A 422 -6.84 -16.32 0.47
C ILE A 422 -6.18 -15.04 -0.03
N ASN A 423 -6.81 -13.88 0.18
CA ASN A 423 -6.24 -12.61 -0.21
C ASN A 423 -5.02 -12.21 0.65
N GLY A 424 -4.97 -12.66 1.90
CA GLY A 424 -3.79 -12.51 2.74
C GLY A 424 -2.58 -13.27 2.20
N VAL A 425 -2.77 -14.52 1.76
CA VAL A 425 -1.74 -15.31 1.05
C VAL A 425 -1.35 -14.63 -0.26
N LYS A 426 -2.34 -14.17 -1.04
CA LYS A 426 -2.13 -13.46 -2.30
C LYS A 426 -1.23 -12.24 -2.13
N ARG A 427 -1.40 -11.44 -1.08
CA ARG A 427 -0.57 -10.25 -0.79
C ARG A 427 0.87 -10.59 -0.38
N ARG A 428 1.15 -11.83 0.06
CA ARG A 428 2.50 -12.24 0.51
C ARG A 428 3.31 -12.95 -0.57
N CYS A 429 2.67 -13.75 -1.41
CA CYS A 429 3.38 -14.54 -2.42
C CYS A 429 2.80 -14.44 -3.84
N ASN A 430 1.84 -13.53 -4.10
CA ASN A 430 1.20 -13.32 -5.42
C ASN A 430 0.39 -14.52 -5.96
N ALA A 431 0.09 -15.54 -5.16
CA ALA A 431 -0.79 -16.63 -5.58
C ALA A 431 -2.20 -16.07 -5.90
N GLY A 432 -2.66 -16.24 -7.15
CA GLY A 432 -3.94 -15.70 -7.62
C GLY A 432 -3.88 -14.27 -8.22
N MET A 433 -2.69 -13.67 -8.39
CA MET A 433 -2.53 -12.35 -9.04
C MET A 433 -2.49 -12.39 -10.57
N GLY A 434 -2.26 -13.57 -11.15
CA GLY A 434 -2.12 -13.70 -12.59
C GLY A 434 -3.46 -13.70 -13.34
N ARG A 435 -3.40 -13.95 -14.63
CA ARG A 435 -4.50 -13.82 -15.61
C ARG A 435 -5.84 -14.42 -15.19
N CYS A 436 -5.85 -15.57 -14.51
CA CYS A 436 -7.08 -16.23 -14.08
C CYS A 436 -7.62 -15.72 -12.73
N GLN A 437 -6.92 -14.80 -12.06
CA GLN A 437 -7.33 -14.18 -10.79
C GLN A 437 -7.80 -15.19 -9.73
N GLY A 438 -7.04 -16.28 -9.56
CA GLY A 438 -7.33 -17.32 -8.58
C GLY A 438 -8.28 -18.42 -9.07
N GLY A 439 -8.88 -18.29 -10.27
CA GLY A 439 -9.85 -19.25 -10.77
C GLY A 439 -9.33 -20.70 -10.89
N PHE A 440 -8.02 -20.88 -11.05
CA PHE A 440 -7.39 -22.19 -11.06
C PHE A 440 -6.76 -22.57 -9.72
N CYS A 441 -5.99 -21.67 -9.12
CA CYS A 441 -5.22 -21.96 -7.90
C CYS A 441 -6.03 -21.76 -6.60
N GLY A 442 -7.12 -20.98 -6.62
CA GLY A 442 -7.90 -20.64 -5.44
C GLY A 442 -8.31 -21.83 -4.57
N PRO A 443 -8.94 -22.88 -5.12
CA PRO A 443 -9.32 -24.07 -4.34
C PRO A 443 -8.11 -24.74 -3.67
N ARG A 444 -6.97 -24.79 -4.37
CA ARG A 444 -5.75 -25.40 -3.82
C ARG A 444 -5.12 -24.54 -2.71
N VAL A 445 -5.14 -23.21 -2.88
CA VAL A 445 -4.70 -22.27 -1.83
C VAL A 445 -5.58 -22.43 -0.59
N GLN A 446 -6.89 -22.55 -0.77
CA GLN A 446 -7.85 -22.77 0.33
C GLN A 446 -7.57 -24.09 1.09
N GLU A 447 -7.31 -25.20 0.36
CA GLU A 447 -6.91 -26.47 0.97
C GLU A 447 -5.63 -26.35 1.80
N ILE A 448 -4.62 -25.64 1.26
CA ILE A 448 -3.35 -25.43 1.96
C ILE A 448 -3.57 -24.60 3.22
N ILE A 449 -4.34 -23.49 3.15
CA ILE A 449 -4.69 -22.67 4.32
C ILE A 449 -5.39 -23.51 5.39
N ALA A 450 -6.42 -24.27 5.00
CA ALA A 450 -7.16 -25.13 5.93
C ALA A 450 -6.25 -26.14 6.64
N ARG A 451 -5.37 -26.79 5.88
CA ARG A 451 -4.41 -27.77 6.40
C ARG A 451 -3.42 -27.14 7.38
N GLU A 452 -2.79 -26.02 7.00
CA GLU A 452 -1.74 -25.37 7.81
C GLU A 452 -2.29 -24.70 9.08
N LEU A 453 -3.54 -24.19 9.01
CA LEU A 453 -4.21 -23.58 10.18
C LEU A 453 -5.01 -24.61 11.01
N GLY A 454 -5.20 -25.84 10.53
CA GLY A 454 -5.99 -26.88 11.22
C GLY A 454 -7.48 -26.57 11.33
N ILE A 455 -8.05 -25.86 10.34
CA ILE A 455 -9.47 -25.47 10.28
C ILE A 455 -10.22 -26.18 9.14
N ASP A 456 -11.57 -26.19 9.19
CA ASP A 456 -12.36 -26.68 8.06
C ASP A 456 -12.21 -25.74 6.85
N GLN A 457 -12.24 -26.29 5.64
CA GLN A 457 -12.17 -25.49 4.41
C GLN A 457 -13.31 -24.48 4.30
N ALA A 458 -14.48 -24.75 4.90
CA ALA A 458 -15.60 -23.82 4.93
C ALA A 458 -15.35 -22.59 5.83
N GLU A 459 -14.36 -22.67 6.73
CA GLU A 459 -13.98 -21.56 7.61
C GLU A 459 -12.92 -20.63 7.00
N VAL A 460 -12.30 -21.07 5.89
CA VAL A 460 -11.29 -20.25 5.20
C VAL A 460 -11.94 -19.02 4.58
N LEU A 461 -11.45 -17.87 4.96
CA LEU A 461 -11.93 -16.57 4.47
C LEU A 461 -11.33 -16.19 3.12
N LEU A 462 -12.09 -15.47 2.31
CA LEU A 462 -11.56 -14.78 1.13
C LEU A 462 -10.70 -13.56 1.56
N GLU A 463 -11.20 -12.75 2.47
CA GLU A 463 -10.55 -11.52 2.94
C GLU A 463 -10.77 -11.30 4.44
N GLN A 464 -11.98 -10.95 4.84
CA GLN A 464 -12.36 -10.51 6.19
C GLN A 464 -13.45 -11.43 6.78
N ALA A 465 -13.80 -11.23 8.04
CA ALA A 465 -14.87 -11.96 8.69
C ALA A 465 -16.15 -11.97 7.86
N GLY A 466 -16.78 -13.13 7.75
CA GLY A 466 -17.99 -13.35 6.95
C GLY A 466 -17.76 -13.55 5.44
N SER A 467 -16.52 -13.44 4.93
CA SER A 467 -16.22 -13.63 3.50
C SER A 467 -15.81 -15.07 3.15
N THR A 468 -16.54 -16.07 3.66
CA THR A 468 -16.30 -17.48 3.32
C THR A 468 -16.67 -17.75 1.85
N ILE A 469 -15.88 -18.58 1.15
CA ILE A 469 -16.16 -18.98 -0.23
C ILE A 469 -17.11 -20.17 -0.24
N LEU A 470 -16.93 -21.12 0.70
CA LEU A 470 -17.79 -22.28 0.86
C LEU A 470 -18.85 -21.97 1.92
N THR A 471 -20.11 -22.27 1.58
CA THR A 471 -21.26 -22.07 2.48
C THR A 471 -21.63 -23.34 3.25
N GLY A 472 -20.99 -24.46 2.93
CA GLY A 472 -21.21 -25.77 3.55
C GLY A 472 -20.80 -26.93 2.63
N ARG A 473 -20.95 -28.15 3.15
CA ARG A 473 -20.68 -29.38 2.38
C ARG A 473 -21.90 -29.73 1.53
N THR A 474 -21.67 -29.99 0.24
CA THR A 474 -22.75 -30.40 -0.70
C THR A 474 -23.35 -31.76 -0.35
N LYS A 475 -22.55 -32.66 0.23
CA LYS A 475 -22.99 -33.98 0.74
C LYS A 475 -22.73 -34.01 2.25
N THR A 476 -23.69 -33.60 3.03
CA THR A 476 -23.77 -33.98 4.44
C THR A 476 -24.13 -35.45 4.43
N GLY A 477 -23.27 -36.30 5.01
CA GLY A 477 -23.52 -37.73 5.10
C GLY A 477 -24.92 -37.94 5.69
N GLY A 478 -25.84 -38.38 4.86
CA GLY A 478 -27.13 -38.77 5.34
C GLY A 478 -26.91 -39.92 6.31
N ASN A 479 -27.35 -39.78 7.55
CA ASN A 479 -27.67 -40.90 8.35
C ASN A 479 -28.70 -41.69 7.56
N ALA A 480 -28.24 -42.75 6.89
CA ALA A 480 -29.11 -43.80 6.39
C ALA A 480 -29.70 -44.48 7.62
N ASN A 481 -30.76 -43.95 8.14
CA ASN A 481 -31.77 -44.69 8.83
C ASN A 481 -32.87 -45.00 7.82
N VAL A 482 -32.75 -46.10 7.15
CA VAL A 482 -33.85 -46.90 6.62
C VAL A 482 -33.68 -48.31 7.17
#